data_839c24cd8240d15361353dea35a74dc2
#
_entry.id   839c24cd8240d15361353dea35a74dc2
#
_cell.length_a   1.000
_cell.length_b   1.000
_cell.length_c   1.000
_cell.angle_alpha   90.00
_cell.angle_beta   90.00
_cell.angle_gamma   90.00
#
_symmetry.space_group_name_H-M   'P 1'
#
loop_
_entity.id
_entity.type
_entity.pdbx_description
1 polymer ?
#
loop_
_entity_poly.entity_id
_entity_poly.type
_entity_poly.pdbx_seq_one_letter_code
_entity_poly.pdbx_strand_id
1 'polypeptide(L)'
;SKYQLASGETYEQFISDVTAALAMQNAALLTDPLVAGLVSVTTEMMLEYRCGVSNGFGVATEYGRPDAPRGATTGHMLPLISYDRAFAWTWMFLQKARRSQLDADIASGMADLRNIWHKTILTRLFKSTYDAVGSSGRSVPFADGGTADSSYIPPSVPDRSSDFAYTHNHFVALDGITQANLETALENLWEHGHDAPYDLLIPALDISSWTNTTNVTGWVPKAQSLIRYGVTQDLAQVADTYIGAIETDYGPVQVRMNARIPTAYWAVYKSYGNNDQRNPLKVRYNPRYGIGAILLAGDHIREYPLENAILWSEFGVGVGEDRTSAVVVENSGDGTYTTPTIS
;
A
#
# COMPACT_ATOMS: atom_id res chain seq x y z
N SER A 1 -31.68 5.36 -29.91
CA SER A 1 -31.73 5.66 -28.49
C SER A 1 -32.84 6.69 -28.22
N LYS A 2 -33.56 6.49 -27.13
CA LYS A 2 -34.65 7.43 -26.75
C LYS A 2 -34.12 8.65 -25.97
N TYR A 3 -32.87 8.62 -25.56
CA TYR A 3 -32.30 9.67 -24.71
C TYR A 3 -31.08 10.28 -25.37
N GLN A 4 -31.22 11.51 -25.77
CA GLN A 4 -30.14 12.35 -26.29
C GLN A 4 -29.84 13.47 -25.29
N LEU A 5 -28.56 13.71 -25.07
CA LEU A 5 -28.07 14.86 -24.33
C LEU A 5 -28.28 16.14 -25.15
N ALA A 6 -28.22 17.29 -24.51
CA ALA A 6 -28.30 18.58 -25.21
C ALA A 6 -27.18 18.75 -26.24
N SER A 7 -26.08 18.02 -26.15
CA SER A 7 -24.98 17.95 -27.11
C SER A 7 -25.27 17.09 -28.35
N GLY A 8 -26.40 16.38 -28.40
CA GLY A 8 -26.78 15.48 -29.48
C GLY A 8 -26.28 14.05 -29.35
N GLU A 9 -25.45 13.76 -28.37
CA GLU A 9 -24.96 12.39 -28.06
C GLU A 9 -26.04 11.55 -27.37
N THR A 10 -25.98 10.24 -27.57
CA THR A 10 -26.88 9.32 -26.87
C THR A 10 -26.30 8.94 -25.52
N TYR A 11 -27.15 8.55 -24.58
CA TYR A 11 -26.73 8.08 -23.27
C TYR A 11 -25.85 6.82 -23.39
N GLU A 12 -26.11 5.94 -24.32
CA GLU A 12 -25.32 4.73 -24.56
C GLU A 12 -23.90 5.06 -25.05
N GLN A 13 -23.74 6.08 -25.91
CA GLN A 13 -22.41 6.56 -26.31
C GLN A 13 -21.65 7.12 -25.12
N PHE A 14 -22.31 7.93 -24.30
CA PHE A 14 -21.73 8.43 -23.05
C PHE A 14 -21.23 7.28 -22.15
N ILE A 15 -22.05 6.27 -21.89
CA ILE A 15 -21.66 5.12 -21.05
C ILE A 15 -20.48 4.35 -21.66
N SER A 16 -20.46 4.18 -22.99
CA SER A 16 -19.34 3.53 -23.68
C SER A 16 -18.02 4.27 -23.48
N ASP A 17 -18.03 5.59 -23.61
CA ASP A 17 -16.84 6.43 -23.43
C ASP A 17 -16.36 6.42 -21.97
N VAL A 18 -17.28 6.47 -21.01
CA VAL A 18 -16.98 6.38 -19.60
C VAL A 18 -16.34 5.03 -19.26
N THR A 19 -16.84 3.94 -19.84
CA THR A 19 -16.27 2.60 -19.66
C THR A 19 -14.83 2.53 -20.16
N ALA A 20 -14.56 3.13 -21.33
CA ALA A 20 -13.20 3.21 -21.88
C ALA A 20 -12.26 4.06 -20.99
N ALA A 21 -12.74 5.23 -20.54
CA ALA A 21 -11.97 6.09 -19.61
C ALA A 21 -11.68 5.39 -18.28
N LEU A 22 -12.65 4.64 -17.76
CA LEU A 22 -12.49 3.87 -16.53
C LEU A 22 -11.45 2.75 -16.67
N ALA A 23 -11.39 2.08 -17.81
CA ALA A 23 -10.35 1.08 -18.09
C ALA A 23 -8.94 1.68 -18.04
N MET A 24 -8.76 2.88 -18.59
CA MET A 24 -7.50 3.62 -18.51
C MET A 24 -7.17 4.01 -17.06
N GLN A 25 -8.15 4.48 -16.31
CA GLN A 25 -7.99 4.83 -14.90
C GLN A 25 -7.61 3.60 -14.05
N ASN A 26 -8.24 2.47 -14.27
CA ASN A 26 -7.93 1.22 -13.57
C ASN A 26 -6.49 0.76 -13.84
N ALA A 27 -6.02 0.88 -15.07
CA ALA A 27 -4.61 0.61 -15.40
C ALA A 27 -3.64 1.57 -14.68
N ALA A 28 -4.03 2.85 -14.56
CA ALA A 28 -3.22 3.86 -13.87
C ALA A 28 -3.14 3.63 -12.34
N LEU A 29 -4.07 2.93 -11.71
CA LEU A 29 -3.99 2.61 -10.27
C LEU A 29 -2.74 1.81 -9.92
N LEU A 30 -2.31 0.87 -10.76
CA LEU A 30 -1.14 0.04 -10.51
C LEU A 30 0.20 0.79 -10.68
N THR A 31 0.18 1.88 -11.43
CA THR A 31 1.36 2.74 -11.64
C THR A 31 1.36 3.98 -10.75
N ASP A 32 0.35 4.11 -9.89
CA ASP A 32 0.30 5.17 -8.88
C ASP A 32 1.54 5.10 -7.97
N PRO A 33 2.21 6.23 -7.69
CA PRO A 33 3.46 6.26 -6.91
C PRO A 33 3.37 5.65 -5.52
N LEU A 34 2.22 5.70 -4.87
CA LEU A 34 2.01 5.04 -3.58
C LEU A 34 1.87 3.52 -3.76
N VAL A 35 1.19 3.09 -4.82
CA VAL A 35 0.87 1.68 -5.06
C VAL A 35 2.09 0.92 -5.60
N ALA A 36 2.77 1.49 -6.59
CA ALA A 36 3.78 0.80 -7.41
C ALA A 36 4.93 0.16 -6.63
N GLY A 37 5.36 0.76 -5.53
CA GLY A 37 6.49 0.25 -4.73
C GLY A 37 6.09 -0.43 -3.42
N LEU A 38 4.84 -0.27 -3.00
CA LEU A 38 4.35 -0.72 -1.70
C LEU A 38 3.43 -1.94 -1.82
N VAL A 39 2.75 -2.09 -2.96
CA VAL A 39 1.64 -3.02 -3.11
C VAL A 39 1.89 -4.01 -4.24
N SER A 40 1.45 -5.25 -4.06
CA SER A 40 1.20 -6.21 -5.14
C SER A 40 -0.28 -6.58 -5.17
N VAL A 41 -0.75 -7.08 -6.31
CA VAL A 41 -2.15 -7.50 -6.47
C VAL A 41 -2.28 -9.01 -6.55
N THR A 42 -3.38 -9.54 -6.01
CA THR A 42 -3.67 -10.97 -6.01
C THR A 42 -5.17 -11.24 -6.05
N THR A 43 -5.56 -12.42 -6.51
CA THR A 43 -6.92 -12.94 -6.39
C THR A 43 -7.05 -13.96 -5.26
N GLU A 44 -5.93 -14.37 -4.66
CA GLU A 44 -5.90 -15.39 -3.63
C GLU A 44 -6.48 -14.87 -2.31
N MET A 45 -7.25 -15.73 -1.65
CA MET A 45 -7.84 -15.42 -0.36
C MET A 45 -6.88 -15.72 0.79
N MET A 46 -6.08 -16.76 0.66
CA MET A 46 -5.18 -17.23 1.72
C MET A 46 -3.73 -17.03 1.30
N LEU A 47 -2.92 -16.59 2.23
CA LEU A 47 -1.47 -16.53 2.11
C LEU A 47 -0.87 -17.46 3.16
N GLU A 48 0.04 -18.34 2.73
CA GLU A 48 0.80 -19.23 3.62
C GLU A 48 2.29 -18.92 3.48
N TYR A 49 2.97 -18.77 4.59
CA TYR A 49 4.38 -18.43 4.61
C TYR A 49 5.10 -19.09 5.78
N ARG A 50 6.42 -19.14 5.67
CA ARG A 50 7.29 -19.69 6.71
C ARG A 50 7.36 -18.74 7.91
N CYS A 51 7.35 -19.32 9.09
CA CYS A 51 7.70 -18.63 10.34
C CYS A 51 8.75 -19.42 11.10
N GLY A 52 9.48 -18.71 11.99
CA GLY A 52 10.49 -19.30 12.86
C GLY A 52 11.89 -19.37 12.24
N VAL A 53 12.79 -20.01 12.97
CA VAL A 53 14.23 -20.01 12.75
C VAL A 53 14.67 -20.87 11.57
N SER A 54 15.70 -20.43 10.85
CA SER A 54 16.41 -21.21 9.85
C SER A 54 17.75 -21.67 10.43
N ASN A 55 17.97 -22.97 10.54
CA ASN A 55 19.22 -23.52 11.08
C ASN A 55 20.39 -23.55 10.09
N GLY A 56 20.23 -22.96 8.89
CA GLY A 56 21.29 -22.91 7.89
C GLY A 56 21.78 -24.28 7.42
N PHE A 57 22.97 -24.30 6.82
CA PHE A 57 23.69 -25.52 6.46
C PHE A 57 24.71 -25.86 7.55
N GLY A 58 24.68 -27.12 8.03
CA GLY A 58 25.71 -27.67 8.90
C GLY A 58 26.89 -28.25 8.09
N VAL A 59 28.05 -28.33 8.71
CA VAL A 59 29.20 -29.04 8.15
C VAL A 59 28.91 -30.55 8.12
N ALA A 60 29.03 -31.17 6.95
CA ALA A 60 28.83 -32.60 6.79
C ALA A 60 29.90 -33.39 7.61
N THR A 61 29.47 -34.41 8.35
CA THR A 61 30.33 -35.31 9.08
C THR A 61 30.22 -36.74 8.56
N GLU A 62 31.30 -37.51 8.66
CA GLU A 62 31.29 -38.93 8.25
C GLU A 62 30.41 -39.81 9.16
N TYR A 63 30.09 -39.36 10.36
CA TYR A 63 29.50 -40.18 11.43
C TYR A 63 28.04 -39.82 11.75
N GLY A 64 27.47 -38.88 11.07
CA GLY A 64 26.12 -38.45 11.42
C GLY A 64 25.29 -37.97 10.24
N ARG A 65 23.99 -38.22 10.32
CA ARG A 65 23.01 -37.62 9.44
C ARG A 65 22.79 -36.17 9.89
N PRO A 66 22.78 -35.19 8.99
CA PRO A 66 22.47 -33.81 9.36
C PRO A 66 21.06 -33.73 9.97
N ASP A 67 20.89 -32.82 10.92
CA ASP A 67 19.58 -32.50 11.45
C ASP A 67 18.68 -32.02 10.33
N ALA A 68 17.44 -32.49 10.32
CA ALA A 68 16.42 -32.09 9.35
C ALA A 68 15.34 -31.22 10.06
N PRO A 69 15.63 -29.96 10.32
CA PRO A 69 14.66 -29.09 10.96
C PRO A 69 13.44 -28.94 10.07
N ARG A 70 12.25 -29.02 10.64
CA ARG A 70 11.01 -28.72 9.96
C ARG A 70 10.69 -27.26 10.19
N GLY A 71 10.58 -26.47 9.13
CA GLY A 71 10.06 -25.12 9.23
C GLY A 71 8.60 -25.14 9.69
N ALA A 72 8.25 -24.27 10.60
CA ALA A 72 6.86 -23.97 10.89
C ALA A 72 6.29 -23.09 9.76
N THR A 73 5.04 -23.30 9.42
CA THR A 73 4.28 -22.45 8.49
C THR A 73 3.11 -21.84 9.22
N THR A 74 2.79 -20.61 8.89
CA THR A 74 1.60 -19.90 9.31
C THR A 74 0.93 -19.26 8.11
N GLY A 75 -0.21 -18.63 8.30
CA GLY A 75 -0.89 -17.95 7.20
C GLY A 75 -1.99 -17.05 7.69
N HIS A 76 -2.49 -16.23 6.78
CA HIS A 76 -3.62 -15.38 7.04
C HIS A 76 -4.49 -15.20 5.79
N MET A 77 -5.68 -14.63 5.97
CA MET A 77 -6.62 -14.38 4.90
C MET A 77 -6.62 -12.91 4.53
N LEU A 78 -6.66 -12.64 3.23
CA LEU A 78 -6.82 -11.28 2.71
C LEU A 78 -8.31 -10.92 2.66
N PRO A 79 -8.70 -9.72 3.15
CA PRO A 79 -10.07 -9.25 3.10
C PRO A 79 -10.52 -8.96 1.66
N LEU A 80 -11.84 -8.93 1.46
CA LEU A 80 -12.47 -8.47 0.23
C LEU A 80 -13.71 -7.67 0.62
N ILE A 81 -13.76 -6.39 0.23
CA ILE A 81 -14.81 -5.45 0.60
C ILE A 81 -15.38 -4.85 -0.67
N SER A 82 -16.69 -4.76 -0.74
CA SER A 82 -17.40 -4.13 -1.85
C SER A 82 -17.61 -2.64 -1.58
N TYR A 83 -17.28 -1.83 -2.56
CA TYR A 83 -17.48 -0.39 -2.57
C TYR A 83 -18.32 -0.02 -3.77
N ASP A 84 -19.27 0.89 -3.57
CA ASP A 84 -20.09 1.40 -4.65
C ASP A 84 -20.23 2.94 -4.60
N ARG A 85 -20.50 3.52 -5.74
CA ARG A 85 -20.89 4.91 -5.87
C ARG A 85 -21.97 5.02 -6.94
N ALA A 86 -23.16 5.45 -6.53
CA ALA A 86 -24.28 5.61 -7.43
C ALA A 86 -24.28 7.00 -8.09
N PHE A 87 -24.69 7.03 -9.36
CA PHE A 87 -25.07 8.22 -10.11
C PHE A 87 -26.52 8.06 -10.50
N ALA A 88 -27.32 9.11 -10.32
CA ALA A 88 -28.72 9.12 -10.70
C ALA A 88 -29.06 10.45 -11.37
N TRP A 89 -29.46 10.39 -12.62
CA TRP A 89 -29.85 11.57 -13.39
C TRP A 89 -31.30 11.45 -13.82
N THR A 90 -32.08 12.51 -13.65
CA THR A 90 -33.46 12.52 -14.18
C THR A 90 -33.44 12.68 -15.70
N TRP A 91 -34.45 12.13 -16.37
CA TRP A 91 -34.60 12.30 -17.82
C TRP A 91 -34.69 13.75 -18.23
N MET A 92 -35.33 14.57 -17.40
CA MET A 92 -35.41 16.03 -17.67
C MET A 92 -34.04 16.71 -17.56
N PHE A 93 -33.19 16.25 -16.64
CA PHE A 93 -31.83 16.75 -16.53
C PHE A 93 -31.00 16.32 -17.73
N LEU A 94 -31.01 15.04 -18.13
CA LEU A 94 -30.25 14.54 -19.28
C LEU A 94 -30.59 15.29 -20.59
N GLN A 95 -31.85 15.59 -20.83
CA GLN A 95 -32.28 16.36 -22.03
C GLN A 95 -31.71 17.78 -22.06
N LYS A 96 -31.37 18.36 -20.91
CA LYS A 96 -30.85 19.74 -20.79
C LYS A 96 -29.35 19.77 -20.44
N ALA A 97 -28.80 18.67 -19.97
CA ALA A 97 -27.41 18.58 -19.53
C ALA A 97 -26.46 18.67 -20.72
N ARG A 98 -25.34 19.35 -20.48
CA ARG A 98 -24.17 19.28 -21.35
C ARG A 98 -23.31 18.08 -20.95
N ARG A 99 -22.64 17.51 -21.93
CA ARG A 99 -21.70 16.42 -21.71
C ARG A 99 -20.71 16.70 -20.55
N SER A 100 -20.18 17.91 -20.47
CA SER A 100 -19.23 18.34 -19.44
C SER A 100 -19.75 18.22 -18.00
N GLN A 101 -21.06 18.29 -17.78
CA GLN A 101 -21.65 18.11 -16.45
C GLN A 101 -21.62 16.65 -16.01
N LEU A 102 -21.94 15.73 -16.93
CA LEU A 102 -21.86 14.29 -16.66
C LEU A 102 -20.40 13.84 -16.50
N ASP A 103 -19.50 14.35 -17.34
CA ASP A 103 -18.07 14.07 -17.25
C ASP A 103 -17.49 14.52 -15.89
N ALA A 104 -17.95 15.67 -15.35
CA ALA A 104 -17.54 16.13 -14.03
C ALA A 104 -17.99 15.19 -12.90
N ASP A 105 -19.23 14.69 -12.98
CA ASP A 105 -19.75 13.71 -12.00
C ASP A 105 -18.93 12.41 -12.04
N ILE A 106 -18.64 11.90 -13.22
CA ILE A 106 -17.84 10.67 -13.40
C ILE A 106 -16.39 10.89 -12.96
N ALA A 107 -15.77 12.02 -13.32
CA ALA A 107 -14.42 12.35 -12.88
C ALA A 107 -14.31 12.41 -11.34
N SER A 108 -15.33 12.97 -10.68
CA SER A 108 -15.44 12.93 -9.22
C SER A 108 -15.50 11.50 -8.69
N GLY A 109 -16.25 10.61 -9.34
CA GLY A 109 -16.31 9.19 -8.95
C GLY A 109 -14.99 8.45 -9.11
N MET A 110 -14.26 8.74 -10.19
CA MET A 110 -12.91 8.18 -10.42
C MET A 110 -11.91 8.69 -9.38
N ALA A 111 -11.99 9.97 -8.99
CA ALA A 111 -11.16 10.52 -7.92
C ALA A 111 -11.46 9.86 -6.58
N ASP A 112 -12.73 9.59 -6.27
CA ASP A 112 -13.11 8.89 -5.04
C ASP A 112 -12.61 7.44 -5.02
N LEU A 113 -12.60 6.75 -6.15
CA LEU A 113 -12.00 5.42 -6.26
C LEU A 113 -10.51 5.45 -5.87
N ARG A 114 -9.75 6.39 -6.43
CA ARG A 114 -8.34 6.56 -6.08
C ARG A 114 -8.17 6.91 -4.60
N ASN A 115 -9.03 7.77 -4.08
CA ASN A 115 -9.01 8.17 -2.68
C ASN A 115 -9.25 6.99 -1.74
N ILE A 116 -10.23 6.13 -2.01
CA ILE A 116 -10.50 4.96 -1.16
C ILE A 116 -9.37 3.92 -1.24
N TRP A 117 -8.74 3.75 -2.40
CA TRP A 117 -7.55 2.91 -2.54
C TRP A 117 -6.41 3.41 -1.66
N HIS A 118 -6.03 4.68 -1.78
CA HIS A 118 -4.97 5.29 -0.97
C HIS A 118 -5.27 5.19 0.54
N LYS A 119 -6.50 5.55 0.91
CA LYS A 119 -6.93 5.48 2.32
C LYS A 119 -6.84 4.06 2.88
N THR A 120 -7.32 3.07 2.16
CA THR A 120 -7.33 1.68 2.61
C THR A 120 -5.91 1.12 2.70
N ILE A 121 -5.03 1.43 1.74
CA ILE A 121 -3.63 1.03 1.73
C ILE A 121 -2.90 1.63 2.94
N LEU A 122 -3.00 2.95 3.16
CA LEU A 122 -2.36 3.62 4.28
C LEU A 122 -2.93 3.17 5.62
N THR A 123 -4.25 2.97 5.72
CA THR A 123 -4.87 2.44 6.94
C THR A 123 -4.27 1.08 7.30
N ARG A 124 -4.09 0.17 6.32
CA ARG A 124 -3.48 -1.13 6.62
C ARG A 124 -1.99 -1.01 6.97
N LEU A 125 -1.24 -0.14 6.28
CA LEU A 125 0.18 0.09 6.55
C LEU A 125 0.41 0.50 8.01
N PHE A 126 -0.37 1.45 8.52
CA PHE A 126 -0.19 2.04 9.86
C PHE A 126 -0.96 1.31 10.97
N LYS A 127 -1.76 0.31 10.67
CA LYS A 127 -2.58 -0.37 11.67
C LYS A 127 -1.84 -1.53 12.32
N SER A 128 -1.54 -1.40 13.61
CA SER A 128 -0.84 -2.41 14.43
C SER A 128 -1.74 -3.55 14.94
N THR A 129 -3.05 -3.49 14.67
CA THR A 129 -3.99 -4.51 15.15
C THR A 129 -4.62 -5.29 14.00
N TYR A 130 -5.21 -6.44 14.32
CA TYR A 130 -6.06 -7.16 13.39
C TYR A 130 -7.30 -6.35 13.00
N ASP A 131 -7.78 -6.57 11.78
CA ASP A 131 -9.15 -6.19 11.44
C ASP A 131 -10.14 -7.17 12.07
N ALA A 132 -11.38 -6.72 12.28
CA ALA A 132 -12.43 -7.60 12.76
C ALA A 132 -12.64 -8.79 11.81
N VAL A 133 -12.89 -9.96 12.36
CA VAL A 133 -13.22 -11.14 11.56
C VAL A 133 -14.58 -10.91 10.88
N GLY A 134 -14.58 -10.88 9.56
CA GLY A 134 -15.78 -10.78 8.74
C GLY A 134 -15.90 -11.98 7.80
N SER A 135 -16.99 -12.05 7.05
CA SER A 135 -17.19 -13.07 6.01
C SER A 135 -16.16 -13.01 4.88
N SER A 136 -15.46 -11.89 4.74
CA SER A 136 -14.48 -11.61 3.68
C SER A 136 -13.03 -11.86 4.07
N GLY A 137 -12.76 -12.32 5.30
CA GLY A 137 -11.41 -12.59 5.78
C GLY A 137 -10.97 -11.63 6.90
N ARG A 138 -9.74 -11.80 7.35
CA ARG A 138 -9.14 -11.04 8.45
C ARG A 138 -7.75 -10.58 8.05
N SER A 139 -7.55 -9.28 8.00
CA SER A 139 -6.23 -8.70 7.77
C SER A 139 -5.40 -8.73 9.06
N VAL A 140 -4.10 -9.05 8.91
CA VAL A 140 -3.14 -9.09 10.03
C VAL A 140 -2.17 -7.90 9.93
N PRO A 141 -1.56 -7.45 11.02
CA PRO A 141 -0.50 -6.44 11.00
C PRO A 141 0.84 -7.03 10.54
N PHE A 142 1.85 -6.19 10.32
CA PHE A 142 3.25 -6.60 10.34
C PHE A 142 3.61 -7.22 11.70
N ALA A 143 4.82 -7.69 11.89
CA ALA A 143 5.26 -8.19 13.20
C ALA A 143 4.96 -7.15 14.30
N ASP A 144 4.22 -7.54 15.32
CA ASP A 144 3.63 -6.62 16.30
C ASP A 144 4.01 -6.92 17.76
N GLY A 145 5.10 -7.64 17.94
CA GLY A 145 5.56 -8.01 19.26
C GLY A 145 4.68 -9.04 19.98
N GLY A 146 3.92 -9.83 19.24
CA GLY A 146 3.02 -10.85 19.78
C GLY A 146 1.72 -10.32 20.35
N THR A 147 1.41 -9.05 20.13
CA THR A 147 0.18 -8.42 20.63
C THR A 147 -1.06 -9.01 19.97
N ALA A 148 -1.05 -9.16 18.65
CA ALA A 148 -2.14 -9.74 17.90
C ALA A 148 -1.93 -11.22 17.58
N ASP A 149 -0.68 -11.67 17.43
CA ASP A 149 -0.31 -13.04 17.06
C ASP A 149 0.97 -13.50 17.75
N SER A 150 0.81 -14.10 18.93
CA SER A 150 1.93 -14.65 19.68
C SER A 150 2.55 -15.91 19.04
N SER A 151 1.92 -16.47 18.01
CA SER A 151 2.43 -17.64 17.28
C SER A 151 3.33 -17.25 16.11
N TYR A 152 3.31 -16.01 15.65
CA TYR A 152 4.15 -15.54 14.58
C TYR A 152 5.53 -15.15 15.10
N ILE A 153 6.53 -15.91 14.72
CA ILE A 153 7.94 -15.61 14.95
C ILE A 153 8.54 -15.18 13.62
N PRO A 154 8.99 -13.92 13.49
CA PRO A 154 9.62 -13.44 12.26
C PRO A 154 10.84 -14.28 11.90
N PRO A 155 11.07 -14.62 10.63
CA PRO A 155 12.23 -15.37 10.21
C PRO A 155 13.51 -14.56 10.40
N SER A 156 14.55 -15.18 10.98
CA SER A 156 15.89 -14.60 11.10
C SER A 156 16.74 -14.91 9.88
N VAL A 157 17.72 -14.06 9.62
CA VAL A 157 18.78 -14.29 8.63
C VAL A 157 20.05 -14.63 9.40
N PRO A 158 20.68 -15.79 9.13
CA PRO A 158 21.97 -16.13 9.72
C PRO A 158 22.98 -15.01 9.49
N ASP A 159 23.84 -14.75 10.47
CA ASP A 159 24.90 -13.74 10.47
C ASP A 159 24.44 -12.27 10.61
N ARG A 160 23.14 -11.97 10.62
CA ARG A 160 22.60 -10.61 10.81
C ARG A 160 21.96 -10.40 12.17
N SER A 161 21.32 -11.42 12.69
CA SER A 161 20.64 -11.37 13.97
C SER A 161 20.62 -12.72 14.66
N SER A 162 20.41 -12.71 15.98
CA SER A 162 20.04 -13.91 16.73
C SER A 162 18.61 -14.34 16.40
N ASP A 163 18.21 -15.51 16.88
CA ASP A 163 16.83 -15.97 16.72
C ASP A 163 15.83 -15.00 17.34
N PHE A 164 14.81 -14.65 16.57
CA PHE A 164 13.75 -13.76 17.05
C PHE A 164 12.74 -14.51 17.92
N ALA A 165 12.26 -13.81 18.94
CA ALA A 165 11.07 -14.21 19.68
C ALA A 165 9.82 -13.60 19.04
N TYR A 166 8.64 -14.08 19.41
CA TYR A 166 7.36 -13.47 19.00
C TYR A 166 7.21 -12.01 19.43
N THR A 167 8.03 -11.54 20.38
CA THR A 167 8.06 -10.15 20.87
C THR A 167 8.75 -9.16 19.94
N HIS A 168 9.35 -9.59 18.84
CA HIS A 168 9.92 -8.68 17.85
C HIS A 168 8.85 -7.82 17.19
N ASN A 169 9.04 -6.50 17.14
CA ASN A 169 8.00 -5.54 16.81
C ASN A 169 8.44 -4.56 15.70
N HIS A 170 7.63 -4.46 14.66
CA HIS A 170 7.79 -3.51 13.55
C HIS A 170 6.91 -2.25 13.69
N PHE A 171 6.18 -2.11 14.80
CA PHE A 171 5.47 -0.89 15.17
C PHE A 171 6.18 -0.24 16.34
N VAL A 172 6.90 0.85 16.09
CA VAL A 172 7.86 1.43 17.03
C VAL A 172 7.46 2.85 17.39
N ALA A 173 7.58 3.19 18.66
CA ALA A 173 7.47 4.57 19.14
C ALA A 173 8.89 5.09 19.43
N LEU A 174 9.31 6.16 18.73
CA LEU A 174 10.63 6.78 18.85
C LEU A 174 10.48 8.27 19.16
N ASP A 175 11.52 8.88 19.73
CA ASP A 175 11.51 10.30 20.08
C ASP A 175 12.15 11.14 18.96
N GLY A 176 11.28 11.80 18.19
CA GLY A 176 11.67 12.78 17.18
C GLY A 176 12.15 12.18 15.85
N ILE A 177 12.36 13.07 14.87
CA ILE A 177 12.87 12.75 13.54
C ILE A 177 14.37 12.98 13.55
N THR A 178 15.14 11.88 13.59
CA THR A 178 16.61 11.92 13.58
C THR A 178 17.17 10.83 12.68
N GLN A 179 18.41 11.00 12.23
CA GLN A 179 19.16 9.99 11.48
C GLN A 179 19.22 8.66 12.25
N ALA A 180 19.53 8.71 13.53
CA ALA A 180 19.64 7.53 14.38
C ALA A 180 18.32 6.76 14.51
N ASN A 181 17.19 7.44 14.62
CA ASN A 181 15.87 6.81 14.68
C ASN A 181 15.50 6.14 13.34
N LEU A 182 15.90 6.76 12.22
CA LEU A 182 15.72 6.13 10.91
C LEU A 182 16.58 4.87 10.80
N GLU A 183 17.84 4.91 11.24
CA GLU A 183 18.75 3.75 11.23
C GLU A 183 18.26 2.64 12.13
N THR A 184 17.69 2.94 13.29
CA THR A 184 17.03 1.93 14.15
C THR A 184 15.87 1.23 13.43
N ALA A 185 15.05 1.95 12.68
CA ALA A 185 13.98 1.34 11.90
C ALA A 185 14.52 0.52 10.71
N LEU A 186 15.63 0.93 10.10
CA LEU A 186 16.28 0.20 9.02
C LEU A 186 16.95 -1.06 9.52
N GLU A 187 17.52 -1.06 10.72
CA GLU A 187 18.08 -2.24 11.36
C GLU A 187 17.04 -3.36 11.45
N ASN A 188 15.82 -3.03 11.87
CA ASN A 188 14.71 -3.98 11.92
C ASN A 188 14.37 -4.59 10.55
N LEU A 189 14.57 -3.88 9.44
CA LEU A 189 14.41 -4.44 8.08
C LEU A 189 15.61 -5.31 7.70
N TRP A 190 16.81 -4.80 7.97
CA TRP A 190 18.06 -5.46 7.59
C TRP A 190 18.26 -6.81 8.29
N GLU A 191 17.85 -6.94 9.55
CA GLU A 191 17.89 -8.18 10.32
C GLU A 191 17.10 -9.32 9.68
N HIS A 192 16.06 -9.00 8.92
CA HIS A 192 15.22 -9.95 8.19
C HIS A 192 15.69 -10.21 6.75
N GLY A 193 16.80 -9.62 6.32
CA GLY A 193 17.35 -9.81 4.99
C GLY A 193 16.86 -8.85 3.93
N HIS A 194 16.19 -7.76 4.32
CA HIS A 194 15.82 -6.71 3.38
C HIS A 194 17.01 -5.76 3.19
N ASP A 195 17.60 -5.78 1.99
CA ASP A 195 18.74 -4.94 1.64
C ASP A 195 18.27 -3.65 0.95
N ALA A 196 19.11 -2.60 1.05
CA ALA A 196 18.89 -1.34 0.34
C ALA A 196 18.74 -1.55 -1.19
N PRO A 197 18.12 -0.60 -1.92
CA PRO A 197 17.53 0.64 -1.43
C PRO A 197 16.19 0.43 -0.70
N TYR A 198 15.89 1.34 0.22
CA TYR A 198 14.63 1.38 0.94
C TYR A 198 13.78 2.57 0.49
N ASP A 199 12.48 2.50 0.74
CA ASP A 199 11.54 3.60 0.58
C ASP A 199 11.06 4.09 1.95
N LEU A 200 11.07 5.40 2.14
CA LEU A 200 10.57 6.08 3.33
C LEU A 200 9.36 6.93 2.95
N LEU A 201 8.27 6.71 3.64
CA LEU A 201 7.01 7.42 3.44
C LEU A 201 6.75 8.34 4.64
N ILE A 202 6.69 9.65 4.39
CA ILE A 202 6.59 10.68 5.41
C ILE A 202 5.34 11.55 5.25
N PRO A 203 4.85 12.18 6.34
CA PRO A 203 3.82 13.21 6.24
C PRO A 203 4.29 14.41 5.43
N ALA A 204 3.43 14.97 4.61
CA ALA A 204 3.76 16.21 3.89
C ALA A 204 4.04 17.39 4.83
N LEU A 205 3.46 17.40 6.03
CA LEU A 205 3.67 18.46 7.01
C LEU A 205 5.01 18.36 7.75
N ASP A 206 5.67 17.21 7.75
CA ASP A 206 6.94 16.98 8.44
C ASP A 206 8.17 17.13 7.52
N ILE A 207 7.98 17.54 6.26
CA ILE A 207 9.06 17.69 5.27
C ILE A 207 10.22 18.52 5.81
N SER A 208 9.93 19.65 6.47
CA SER A 208 10.96 20.55 7.00
C SER A 208 11.86 19.87 8.04
N SER A 209 11.34 18.94 8.82
CA SER A 209 12.11 18.18 9.80
C SER A 209 13.00 17.13 9.13
N TRP A 210 12.50 16.44 8.11
CA TRP A 210 13.22 15.43 7.34
C TRP A 210 14.31 16.01 6.43
N THR A 211 14.13 17.23 5.94
CA THR A 211 15.11 17.92 5.08
C THR A 211 16.13 18.74 5.86
N ASN A 212 15.98 18.81 7.19
CA ASN A 212 16.92 19.51 8.06
C ASN A 212 18.17 18.64 8.30
N THR A 213 19.31 19.08 7.78
CA THR A 213 20.59 18.38 7.90
C THR A 213 21.14 18.30 9.31
N THR A 214 20.59 19.05 10.26
CA THR A 214 20.91 18.89 11.69
C THR A 214 20.26 17.66 12.28
N ASN A 215 19.05 17.32 11.81
CA ASN A 215 18.31 16.15 12.27
C ASN A 215 18.70 14.91 11.46
N VAL A 216 18.80 15.07 10.14
CA VAL A 216 19.05 14.00 9.17
C VAL A 216 20.28 14.38 8.34
N THR A 217 21.44 13.96 8.80
CA THR A 217 22.74 14.34 8.25
C THR A 217 22.98 13.82 6.82
N GLY A 218 22.40 12.68 6.50
CA GLY A 218 22.50 12.02 5.19
C GLY A 218 21.54 12.55 4.13
N TRP A 219 20.82 13.66 4.38
CA TRP A 219 19.84 14.20 3.44
C TRP A 219 20.45 14.64 2.11
N VAL A 220 19.90 14.14 1.00
CA VAL A 220 20.28 14.48 -0.38
C VAL A 220 19.04 14.96 -1.14
N PRO A 221 18.99 16.23 -1.57
CA PRO A 221 17.84 16.76 -2.31
C PRO A 221 17.58 16.04 -3.63
N LYS A 222 16.33 16.04 -4.11
CA LYS A 222 15.84 15.35 -5.32
C LYS A 222 16.79 15.47 -6.52
N ALA A 223 17.22 16.68 -6.88
CA ALA A 223 18.06 16.89 -8.05
C ALA A 223 19.43 16.18 -7.94
N GLN A 224 20.02 16.17 -6.76
CA GLN A 224 21.31 15.52 -6.53
C GLN A 224 21.16 14.01 -6.38
N SER A 225 20.10 13.53 -5.75
CA SER A 225 19.83 12.10 -5.57
C SER A 225 19.59 11.39 -6.90
N LEU A 226 18.90 12.01 -7.84
CA LEU A 226 18.67 11.46 -9.18
C LEU A 226 19.99 11.29 -9.97
N ILE A 227 20.92 12.23 -9.83
CA ILE A 227 22.25 12.16 -10.46
C ILE A 227 23.11 11.08 -9.78
N ARG A 228 23.07 11.03 -8.44
CA ARG A 228 23.97 10.18 -7.65
C ARG A 228 23.63 8.71 -7.71
N TYR A 229 22.34 8.38 -7.72
CA TYR A 229 21.88 6.98 -7.69
C TYR A 229 21.49 6.44 -9.06
N GLY A 230 21.78 7.18 -10.14
CA GLY A 230 21.60 6.70 -11.51
C GLY A 230 20.14 6.36 -11.83
N VAL A 231 19.18 7.07 -11.24
CA VAL A 231 17.77 6.90 -11.59
C VAL A 231 17.57 7.39 -13.02
N THR A 232 17.62 6.46 -13.95
CA THR A 232 17.40 6.69 -15.38
C THR A 232 15.93 6.85 -15.75
N GLN A 233 15.05 6.92 -14.73
CA GLN A 233 13.63 7.19 -14.96
C GLN A 233 13.45 8.61 -15.46
N ASP A 234 12.67 8.73 -16.52
CA ASP A 234 12.23 9.99 -17.06
C ASP A 234 11.79 10.94 -15.93
N LEU A 235 12.38 12.13 -15.84
CA LEU A 235 12.06 13.11 -14.81
C LEU A 235 10.54 13.43 -14.73
N ALA A 236 9.83 13.22 -15.84
CA ALA A 236 8.38 13.33 -15.90
C ALA A 236 7.65 12.19 -15.14
N GLN A 237 8.30 11.05 -14.89
CA GLN A 237 7.74 9.91 -14.13
C GLN A 237 8.13 9.93 -12.65
N VAL A 238 9.08 10.78 -12.26
CA VAL A 238 9.38 11.00 -10.85
C VAL A 238 8.23 11.81 -10.26
N ALA A 239 7.32 11.11 -9.61
CA ALA A 239 6.12 11.70 -9.03
C ALA A 239 6.47 12.90 -8.13
N ASP A 240 5.59 13.88 -8.08
CA ASP A 240 5.72 15.04 -7.19
C ASP A 240 5.88 14.65 -5.71
N THR A 241 5.53 13.42 -5.38
CA THR A 241 5.69 12.84 -4.04
C THR A 241 7.14 12.51 -3.66
N TYR A 242 8.04 12.29 -4.64
CA TYR A 242 9.47 12.02 -4.36
C TYR A 242 10.20 13.33 -4.11
N ILE A 243 10.83 13.48 -2.93
CA ILE A 243 11.48 14.70 -2.51
C ILE A 243 13.01 14.62 -2.44
N GLY A 244 13.57 13.44 -2.33
CA GLY A 244 15.01 13.21 -2.25
C GLY A 244 15.37 11.86 -1.68
N ALA A 245 16.60 11.72 -1.21
CA ALA A 245 17.08 10.49 -0.59
C ALA A 245 17.85 10.82 0.72
N ILE A 246 18.00 9.82 1.57
CA ILE A 246 18.83 9.88 2.77
C ILE A 246 19.90 8.81 2.66
N GLU A 247 21.16 9.15 2.87
CA GLU A 247 22.23 8.18 3.03
C GLU A 247 22.31 7.72 4.47
N THR A 248 22.33 6.42 4.66
CA THR A 248 22.41 5.79 5.97
C THR A 248 23.48 4.69 5.96
N ASP A 249 23.86 4.19 7.12
CA ASP A 249 24.79 3.08 7.28
C ASP A 249 24.25 1.79 6.64
N TYR A 250 22.95 1.66 6.51
CA TYR A 250 22.27 0.51 5.86
C TYR A 250 22.06 0.72 4.34
N GLY A 251 22.46 1.87 3.79
CA GLY A 251 22.35 2.21 2.38
C GLY A 251 21.34 3.34 2.09
N PRO A 252 21.08 3.63 0.80
CA PRO A 252 20.23 4.73 0.41
C PRO A 252 18.75 4.47 0.68
N VAL A 253 18.08 5.50 1.18
CA VAL A 253 16.63 5.53 1.45
C VAL A 253 15.97 6.58 0.57
N GLN A 254 15.02 6.19 -0.26
CA GLN A 254 14.25 7.10 -1.11
C GLN A 254 13.08 7.70 -0.32
N VAL A 255 13.00 9.03 -0.27
CA VAL A 255 12.00 9.72 0.54
C VAL A 255 10.82 10.17 -0.31
N ARG A 256 9.62 9.73 0.08
CA ARG A 256 8.36 10.09 -0.54
C ARG A 256 7.43 10.72 0.48
N MET A 257 6.71 11.75 0.09
CA MET A 257 5.72 12.40 0.94
C MET A 257 4.30 11.96 0.61
N ASN A 258 3.44 11.96 1.63
CA ASN A 258 2.01 11.78 1.43
C ASN A 258 1.21 12.67 2.39
N ALA A 259 0.27 13.45 1.84
CA ALA A 259 -0.54 14.39 2.61
C ALA A 259 -1.60 13.74 3.51
N ARG A 260 -1.89 12.45 3.33
CA ARG A 260 -2.87 11.71 4.14
C ARG A 260 -2.30 11.14 5.42
N ILE A 261 -0.98 11.08 5.52
CA ILE A 261 -0.30 10.57 6.72
C ILE A 261 -0.33 11.69 7.76
N PRO A 262 -0.82 11.42 8.97
CA PRO A 262 -0.78 12.39 10.07
C PRO A 262 0.66 12.74 10.45
N THR A 263 0.87 13.93 10.97
CA THR A 263 2.16 14.33 11.57
C THR A 263 2.59 13.33 12.64
N ALA A 264 3.89 13.20 12.84
CA ALA A 264 4.53 12.27 13.75
C ALA A 264 4.47 10.78 13.35
N TYR A 265 3.89 10.42 12.20
CA TYR A 265 3.89 9.04 11.71
C TYR A 265 4.67 8.91 10.41
N TRP A 266 5.49 7.88 10.30
CA TRP A 266 6.20 7.55 9.07
C TRP A 266 6.43 6.05 8.95
N ALA A 267 6.74 5.58 7.77
CA ALA A 267 7.01 4.19 7.53
C ALA A 267 8.20 4.02 6.58
N VAL A 268 9.08 3.09 6.91
CA VAL A 268 10.15 2.65 6.02
C VAL A 268 9.87 1.21 5.59
N TYR A 269 10.12 0.93 4.31
CA TYR A 269 9.83 -0.40 3.77
C TYR A 269 10.76 -0.76 2.62
N LYS A 270 10.84 -2.05 2.31
CA LYS A 270 11.53 -2.54 1.13
C LYS A 270 10.56 -2.65 -0.03
N SER A 271 10.84 -1.88 -1.10
CA SER A 271 10.20 -2.06 -2.39
C SER A 271 11.01 -3.04 -3.26
N TYR A 272 10.32 -3.99 -3.86
CA TYR A 272 10.90 -4.93 -4.83
C TYR A 272 10.51 -4.58 -6.28
N GLY A 273 9.82 -3.49 -6.48
CA GLY A 273 9.38 -2.99 -7.77
C GLY A 273 7.88 -3.06 -7.97
N ASN A 274 7.44 -2.64 -9.15
CA ASN A 274 6.01 -2.57 -9.45
C ASN A 274 5.38 -3.96 -9.47
N ASN A 275 4.34 -4.15 -8.66
CA ASN A 275 3.57 -5.39 -8.54
C ASN A 275 4.41 -6.65 -8.21
N ASP A 276 5.56 -6.50 -7.59
CA ASP A 276 6.34 -7.65 -7.11
C ASP A 276 5.64 -8.29 -5.90
N GLN A 277 5.53 -9.61 -5.91
CA GLN A 277 4.82 -10.35 -4.86
C GLN A 277 5.46 -10.24 -3.47
N ARG A 278 6.73 -9.82 -3.40
CA ARG A 278 7.46 -9.57 -2.15
C ARG A 278 7.18 -8.19 -1.55
N ASN A 279 6.42 -7.32 -2.23
CA ASN A 279 6.06 -6.01 -1.69
C ASN A 279 5.27 -6.14 -0.39
N PRO A 280 5.41 -5.16 0.53
CA PRO A 280 4.85 -5.25 1.89
C PRO A 280 3.36 -5.50 1.99
N LEU A 281 2.59 -4.92 1.10
CA LEU A 281 1.12 -5.04 1.11
C LEU A 281 0.60 -5.77 -0.13
N LYS A 282 -0.53 -6.44 0.05
CA LYS A 282 -1.28 -7.07 -1.05
C LYS A 282 -2.69 -6.50 -1.14
N VAL A 283 -3.10 -6.16 -2.36
CA VAL A 283 -4.47 -5.86 -2.69
C VAL A 283 -5.09 -7.08 -3.33
N ARG A 284 -6.06 -7.68 -2.62
CA ARG A 284 -6.92 -8.72 -3.18
C ARG A 284 -8.06 -8.07 -3.94
N TYR A 285 -8.32 -8.54 -5.14
CA TYR A 285 -9.46 -8.11 -5.95
C TYR A 285 -10.30 -9.30 -6.42
N ASN A 286 -11.57 -9.04 -6.74
CA ASN A 286 -12.44 -10.06 -7.29
C ASN A 286 -12.16 -10.24 -8.80
N PRO A 287 -11.74 -11.44 -9.26
CA PRO A 287 -11.43 -11.66 -10.68
C PRO A 287 -12.62 -11.43 -11.61
N ARG A 288 -13.86 -11.48 -11.10
CA ARG A 288 -15.07 -11.20 -11.89
C ARG A 288 -15.14 -9.74 -12.34
N TYR A 289 -14.64 -8.81 -11.51
CA TYR A 289 -14.74 -7.37 -11.76
C TYR A 289 -13.41 -6.75 -12.18
N GLY A 290 -12.30 -7.45 -11.94
CA GLY A 290 -10.96 -6.95 -12.23
C GLY A 290 -10.44 -5.94 -11.20
N ILE A 291 -9.31 -5.33 -11.52
CA ILE A 291 -8.66 -4.31 -10.68
C ILE A 291 -9.32 -2.96 -10.92
N GLY A 292 -9.60 -2.23 -9.82
CA GLY A 292 -10.24 -0.93 -9.88
C GLY A 292 -11.75 -1.01 -9.81
N ALA A 293 -12.47 -0.31 -10.67
CA ALA A 293 -13.93 -0.32 -10.69
C ALA A 293 -14.49 -0.66 -12.07
N ILE A 294 -15.72 -1.15 -12.07
CA ILE A 294 -16.55 -1.31 -13.26
C ILE A 294 -17.75 -0.37 -13.20
N LEU A 295 -18.27 -0.01 -14.36
CA LEU A 295 -19.50 0.75 -14.47
C LEU A 295 -20.66 -0.20 -14.74
N LEU A 296 -21.62 -0.23 -13.84
CA LEU A 296 -22.91 -0.91 -14.02
C LEU A 296 -23.93 0.13 -14.48
N ALA A 297 -24.40 -0.03 -15.68
CA ALA A 297 -25.43 0.82 -16.28
C ALA A 297 -26.32 -0.01 -17.23
N GLY A 298 -27.53 0.42 -17.50
CA GLY A 298 -28.43 -0.22 -18.44
C GLY A 298 -29.82 -0.58 -17.88
N ASP A 299 -30.56 -1.40 -18.58
CA ASP A 299 -31.98 -1.66 -18.31
C ASP A 299 -32.29 -2.27 -16.94
N HIS A 300 -31.33 -2.99 -16.35
CA HIS A 300 -31.52 -3.64 -15.04
C HIS A 300 -31.49 -2.68 -13.86
N ILE A 301 -30.95 -1.47 -14.04
CA ILE A 301 -30.83 -0.46 -12.99
C ILE A 301 -31.53 0.85 -13.34
N ARG A 302 -32.31 0.85 -14.43
CA ARG A 302 -33.16 1.96 -14.81
C ARG A 302 -34.45 1.97 -14.02
N GLU A 303 -34.76 3.09 -13.43
CA GLU A 303 -35.99 3.30 -12.68
C GLU A 303 -36.58 4.65 -13.05
N TYR A 304 -37.72 4.63 -13.79
CA TYR A 304 -38.38 5.89 -14.17
C TYR A 304 -38.68 6.73 -12.90
N PRO A 305 -38.39 8.02 -12.90
CA PRO A 305 -37.87 8.89 -14.00
C PRO A 305 -36.33 9.03 -13.99
N LEU A 306 -35.60 8.07 -13.47
CA LEU A 306 -34.15 8.12 -13.28
C LEU A 306 -33.42 7.21 -14.26
N GLU A 307 -32.27 7.67 -14.73
CA GLU A 307 -31.20 6.85 -15.32
C GLU A 307 -30.11 6.69 -14.27
N ASN A 308 -29.86 5.46 -13.87
CA ASN A 308 -28.88 5.12 -12.86
C ASN A 308 -27.62 4.53 -13.48
N ALA A 309 -26.48 4.88 -12.90
CA ALA A 309 -25.22 4.22 -13.15
C ALA A 309 -24.50 4.02 -11.81
N ILE A 310 -23.82 2.90 -11.63
CA ILE A 310 -23.11 2.56 -10.40
C ILE A 310 -21.67 2.22 -10.75
N LEU A 311 -20.73 2.93 -10.16
CA LEU A 311 -19.35 2.46 -10.09
C LEU A 311 -19.27 1.43 -8.97
N TRP A 312 -18.81 0.23 -9.33
CA TRP A 312 -18.65 -0.89 -8.41
C TRP A 312 -17.19 -1.32 -8.37
N SER A 313 -16.63 -1.42 -7.16
CA SER A 313 -15.27 -1.89 -6.93
C SER A 313 -15.26 -2.90 -5.80
N GLU A 314 -14.51 -3.99 -5.95
CA GLU A 314 -14.40 -5.00 -4.92
C GLU A 314 -12.94 -5.36 -4.70
N PHE A 315 -12.38 -4.86 -3.61
CA PHE A 315 -10.99 -5.08 -3.22
C PHE A 315 -10.81 -5.03 -1.71
N GLY A 316 -9.70 -5.57 -1.25
CA GLY A 316 -9.28 -5.46 0.15
C GLY A 316 -7.77 -5.43 0.25
N VAL A 317 -7.25 -4.83 1.31
CA VAL A 317 -5.81 -4.67 1.53
C VAL A 317 -5.39 -5.47 2.76
N GLY A 318 -4.34 -6.25 2.62
CA GLY A 318 -3.70 -6.97 3.71
C GLY A 318 -2.18 -6.87 3.64
N VAL A 319 -1.51 -7.33 4.66
CA VAL A 319 -0.05 -7.50 4.65
C VAL A 319 0.30 -8.68 3.74
N GLY A 320 1.45 -8.61 3.08
CA GLY A 320 1.94 -9.68 2.23
C GLY A 320 2.39 -10.94 3.00
N GLU A 321 3.06 -11.83 2.30
CA GLU A 321 3.61 -13.05 2.88
C GLU A 321 4.74 -12.75 3.86
N ASP A 322 5.48 -11.67 3.62
CA ASP A 322 6.56 -11.21 4.48
C ASP A 322 6.08 -10.06 5.37
N ARG A 323 5.74 -10.42 6.62
CA ARG A 323 5.28 -9.46 7.64
C ARG A 323 6.41 -8.64 8.26
N THR A 324 7.63 -8.73 7.71
CA THR A 324 8.82 -8.01 8.20
C THR A 324 9.30 -6.94 7.22
N SER A 325 8.69 -6.82 6.06
CA SER A 325 9.14 -5.96 4.96
C SER A 325 8.84 -4.46 5.12
N ALA A 326 8.18 -4.06 6.20
CA ALA A 326 7.96 -2.67 6.58
C ALA A 326 8.08 -2.47 8.09
N VAL A 327 8.57 -1.29 8.47
CA VAL A 327 8.61 -0.79 9.86
C VAL A 327 7.86 0.53 9.90
N VAL A 328 6.98 0.65 10.88
CA VAL A 328 6.09 1.79 11.05
C VAL A 328 6.41 2.48 12.36
N VAL A 329 6.60 3.79 12.32
CA VAL A 329 7.10 4.56 13.45
C VAL A 329 6.14 5.69 13.81
N GLU A 330 5.95 5.87 15.11
CA GLU A 330 5.33 7.02 15.71
C GLU A 330 6.39 7.85 16.49
N ASN A 331 6.44 9.14 16.24
CA ASN A 331 7.33 10.07 16.97
C ASN A 331 6.62 10.57 18.24
N SER A 332 6.36 9.70 19.20
CA SER A 332 5.69 10.07 20.45
C SER A 332 6.64 10.15 21.64
N GLY A 333 7.76 9.42 21.61
CA GLY A 333 8.71 9.34 22.72
C GLY A 333 8.18 8.63 23.97
N ASP A 334 6.94 8.13 23.96
CA ASP A 334 6.32 7.45 25.11
C ASP A 334 6.54 5.92 25.14
N GLY A 335 7.21 5.39 24.11
CA GLY A 335 7.54 3.97 23.98
C GLY A 335 6.37 3.06 23.56
N THR A 336 5.20 3.63 23.28
CA THR A 336 4.02 2.86 22.89
C THR A 336 3.46 3.35 21.56
N TYR A 337 3.43 2.47 20.56
CA TYR A 337 2.85 2.82 19.25
C TYR A 337 1.32 2.86 19.31
N THR A 338 0.73 3.93 18.80
CA THR A 338 -0.71 4.11 18.66
C THR A 338 -1.11 4.18 17.20
N THR A 339 -2.09 3.38 16.78
CA THR A 339 -2.58 3.39 15.39
C THR A 339 -3.22 4.73 15.03
N PRO A 340 -2.73 5.45 14.01
CA PRO A 340 -3.32 6.72 13.59
C PRO A 340 -4.62 6.55 12.82
N THR A 341 -5.41 7.61 12.76
CA THR A 341 -6.55 7.71 11.86
C THR A 341 -6.10 8.34 10.53
N ILE A 342 -6.27 7.62 9.43
CA ILE A 342 -5.97 8.10 8.08
C ILE A 342 -7.20 8.82 7.50
N SER A 343 -7.04 10.06 7.09
CA SER A 343 -8.11 10.92 6.56
C SER A 343 -8.34 10.72 5.05
#